data_4f190c76e3eee1a8379fca72e9f10905
#
_entry.id   4f190c76e3eee1a8379fca72e9f10905
#
_cell.length_a   1.000
_cell.length_b   1.000
_cell.length_c   1.000
_cell.angle_alpha   90.00
_cell.angle_beta   90.00
_cell.angle_gamma   90.00
#
_symmetry.space_group_name_H-M   'P 1'
#
loop_
_entity.id
_entity.type
_entity.pdbx_description
1 polymer ?
#
loop_
_entity_poly.entity_id
_entity_poly.type
_entity_poly.pdbx_seq_one_letter_code
_entity_poly.pdbx_strand_id
1 'polypeptide(L)'
;MTTIRLVTPFTAESTAAEVVAGIDLSGRRAIVTGGASGIGIETARALAGAGAQVTIAVRNVEAGNRTAGDIAATTGNDRVRVAPLDLADRASVASFVAAWEGPLHILVNNAGVMASPEMRTPEGWEMQFATNHFGHFALATGLHRALAAAGEARSCRSAPPAI
;
A
#
# COMPACT_ATOMS: atom_id res chain seq x y z
N MET A 1 -15.99 -11.22 26.48
CA MET A 1 -15.15 -11.40 25.27
C MET A 1 -13.73 -11.01 25.65
N THR A 2 -12.80 -11.95 25.70
CA THR A 2 -11.40 -11.67 26.01
C THR A 2 -10.75 -11.11 24.74
N THR A 3 -10.35 -9.84 24.78
CA THR A 3 -9.61 -9.22 23.67
C THR A 3 -8.21 -9.82 23.67
N ILE A 4 -7.91 -10.68 22.70
CA ILE A 4 -6.56 -11.20 22.50
C ILE A 4 -5.75 -10.06 21.87
N ARG A 5 -4.85 -9.44 22.65
CA ARG A 5 -3.85 -8.53 22.09
C ARG A 5 -2.83 -9.36 21.31
N LEU A 6 -2.65 -9.03 20.04
CA LEU A 6 -1.53 -9.55 19.27
C LEU A 6 -0.25 -8.95 19.88
N VAL A 7 0.58 -9.81 20.45
CA VAL A 7 1.92 -9.44 20.94
C VAL A 7 2.92 -9.95 19.93
N THR A 8 3.77 -9.06 19.43
CA THR A 8 4.87 -9.41 18.53
C THR A 8 6.20 -9.14 19.24
N PRO A 9 7.29 -9.83 18.88
CA PRO A 9 8.63 -9.56 19.42
C PRO A 9 9.24 -8.27 18.87
N PHE A 10 8.59 -7.61 17.92
CA PHE A 10 9.10 -6.42 17.24
C PHE A 10 8.82 -5.14 18.03
N THR A 11 9.77 -4.20 17.93
CA THR A 11 9.72 -2.88 18.58
C THR A 11 9.72 -1.77 17.53
N ALA A 12 9.69 -0.51 17.98
CA ALA A 12 9.82 0.65 17.09
C ALA A 12 11.19 0.72 16.36
N GLU A 13 12.18 -0.01 16.85
CA GLU A 13 13.53 -0.07 16.27
C GLU A 13 13.67 -1.20 15.24
N SER A 14 12.71 -2.13 15.19
CA SER A 14 12.72 -3.24 14.25
C SER A 14 12.57 -2.76 12.82
N THR A 15 13.47 -3.22 11.95
CA THR A 15 13.39 -2.93 10.51
C THR A 15 12.31 -3.76 9.81
N ALA A 16 11.83 -3.28 8.67
CA ALA A 16 10.87 -4.04 7.87
C ALA A 16 11.44 -5.40 7.40
N ALA A 17 12.75 -5.48 7.13
CA ALA A 17 13.42 -6.70 6.76
C ALA A 17 13.45 -7.74 7.90
N GLU A 18 13.68 -7.29 9.14
CA GLU A 18 13.61 -8.17 10.32
C GLU A 18 12.20 -8.70 10.55
N VAL A 19 11.18 -7.85 10.34
CA VAL A 19 9.76 -8.24 10.50
C VAL A 19 9.35 -9.33 9.51
N VAL A 20 9.85 -9.31 8.28
CA VAL A 20 9.52 -10.32 7.26
C VAL A 20 10.53 -11.47 7.18
N ALA A 21 11.57 -11.49 8.03
CA ALA A 21 12.58 -12.53 8.01
C ALA A 21 11.96 -13.94 8.19
N GLY A 22 12.26 -14.84 7.28
CA GLY A 22 11.73 -16.21 7.28
C GLY A 22 10.28 -16.33 6.77
N ILE A 23 9.65 -15.24 6.32
CA ILE A 23 8.33 -15.29 5.70
C ILE A 23 8.49 -15.47 4.19
N ASP A 24 7.84 -16.47 3.62
CA ASP A 24 7.73 -16.67 2.18
C ASP A 24 6.39 -16.12 1.66
N LEU A 25 6.46 -15.08 0.82
CA LEU A 25 5.33 -14.49 0.13
C LEU A 25 5.29 -14.83 -1.37
N SER A 26 5.99 -15.88 -1.79
CA SER A 26 5.94 -16.36 -3.17
C SER A 26 4.51 -16.67 -3.59
N GLY A 27 4.11 -16.20 -4.78
CA GLY A 27 2.73 -16.33 -5.27
C GLY A 27 1.73 -15.35 -4.65
N ARG A 28 2.12 -14.57 -3.64
CA ARG A 28 1.26 -13.53 -3.06
C ARG A 28 1.36 -12.23 -3.85
N ARG A 29 0.25 -11.52 -3.98
CA ARG A 29 0.15 -10.24 -4.67
C ARG A 29 -0.17 -9.15 -3.65
N ALA A 30 0.59 -8.07 -3.69
CA ALA A 30 0.46 -6.94 -2.78
C ALA A 30 0.26 -5.63 -3.52
N ILE A 31 -0.52 -4.71 -2.94
CA ILE A 31 -0.58 -3.31 -3.33
C ILE A 31 -0.04 -2.49 -2.16
N VAL A 32 0.85 -1.52 -2.46
CA VAL A 32 1.30 -0.51 -1.51
C VAL A 32 0.97 0.86 -2.07
N THR A 33 0.02 1.57 -1.46
CA THR A 33 -0.28 2.94 -1.86
C THR A 33 0.81 3.88 -1.34
N GLY A 34 1.23 4.85 -2.17
CA GLY A 34 2.32 5.76 -1.82
C GLY A 34 3.69 5.08 -1.69
N GLY A 35 3.88 3.95 -2.37
CA GLY A 35 5.10 3.13 -2.28
C GLY A 35 6.36 3.73 -2.95
N ALA A 36 6.32 5.00 -3.40
CA ALA A 36 7.46 5.68 -3.99
C ALA A 36 8.06 6.78 -3.08
N SER A 37 7.69 6.81 -1.82
CA SER A 37 8.25 7.77 -0.84
C SER A 37 8.21 7.23 0.59
N GLY A 38 9.14 7.68 1.42
CA GLY A 38 9.16 7.39 2.85
C GLY A 38 9.05 5.90 3.19
N ILE A 39 8.24 5.60 4.20
CA ILE A 39 8.01 4.24 4.72
C ILE A 39 7.45 3.30 3.65
N GLY A 40 6.69 3.83 2.69
CA GLY A 40 6.10 3.02 1.61
C GLY A 40 7.14 2.32 0.74
N ILE A 41 8.30 2.93 0.52
CA ILE A 41 9.42 2.31 -0.22
C ILE A 41 9.91 1.06 0.51
N GLU A 42 10.19 1.18 1.80
CA GLU A 42 10.72 0.06 2.59
C GLU A 42 9.68 -1.03 2.81
N THR A 43 8.40 -0.66 2.94
CA THR A 43 7.29 -1.62 2.96
C THR A 43 7.22 -2.43 1.65
N ALA A 44 7.29 -1.76 0.50
CA ALA A 44 7.28 -2.41 -0.80
C ALA A 44 8.54 -3.29 -0.99
N ARG A 45 9.71 -2.80 -0.56
CA ARG A 45 10.98 -3.55 -0.60
C ARG A 45 10.93 -4.81 0.24
N ALA A 46 10.44 -4.72 1.47
CA ALA A 46 10.34 -5.87 2.36
C ALA A 46 9.39 -6.95 1.81
N LEU A 47 8.23 -6.56 1.29
CA LEU A 47 7.29 -7.49 0.66
C LEU A 47 7.89 -8.12 -0.60
N ALA A 48 8.59 -7.35 -1.44
CA ALA A 48 9.28 -7.85 -2.62
C ALA A 48 10.43 -8.81 -2.25
N GLY A 49 11.22 -8.46 -1.24
CA GLY A 49 12.30 -9.30 -0.72
C GLY A 49 11.80 -10.62 -0.15
N ALA A 50 10.60 -10.65 0.43
CA ALA A 50 9.93 -11.87 0.85
C ALA A 50 9.28 -12.67 -0.31
N GLY A 51 9.42 -12.23 -1.56
CA GLY A 51 8.96 -12.96 -2.76
C GLY A 51 7.59 -12.55 -3.30
N ALA A 52 6.92 -11.54 -2.74
CA ALA A 52 5.64 -11.08 -3.24
C ALA A 52 5.75 -10.40 -4.61
N GLN A 53 4.68 -10.48 -5.40
CA GLN A 53 4.45 -9.57 -6.51
C GLN A 53 3.89 -8.26 -5.96
N VAL A 54 4.62 -7.16 -6.10
CA VAL A 54 4.25 -5.87 -5.50
C VAL A 54 3.81 -4.88 -6.57
N THR A 55 2.64 -4.26 -6.37
CA THR A 55 2.19 -3.11 -7.15
C THR A 55 2.34 -1.85 -6.31
N ILE A 56 3.20 -0.94 -6.74
CA ILE A 56 3.39 0.39 -6.18
C ILE A 56 2.33 1.31 -6.80
N ALA A 57 1.32 1.68 -6.03
CA ALA A 57 0.23 2.54 -6.48
C ALA A 57 0.52 4.00 -6.09
N VAL A 58 0.77 4.87 -7.07
CA VAL A 58 1.31 6.22 -6.85
C VAL A 58 0.76 7.24 -7.85
N ARG A 59 0.73 8.53 -7.45
CA ARG A 59 0.41 9.64 -8.34
C ARG A 59 1.53 9.92 -9.34
N ASN A 60 2.77 9.92 -8.88
CA ASN A 60 3.95 10.15 -9.72
C ASN A 60 4.51 8.82 -10.20
N VAL A 61 4.09 8.40 -11.38
CA VAL A 61 4.49 7.14 -12.01
C VAL A 61 6.00 7.10 -12.28
N GLU A 62 6.61 8.22 -12.64
CA GLU A 62 8.06 8.27 -12.89
C GLU A 62 8.86 7.99 -11.61
N ALA A 63 8.47 8.62 -10.48
CA ALA A 63 9.07 8.30 -9.19
C ALA A 63 8.81 6.83 -8.81
N GLY A 64 7.61 6.32 -9.07
CA GLY A 64 7.27 4.90 -8.90
C GLY A 64 8.20 3.98 -9.67
N ASN A 65 8.46 4.27 -10.94
CA ASN A 65 9.32 3.45 -11.79
C ASN A 65 10.79 3.45 -11.30
N ARG A 66 11.30 4.59 -10.84
CA ARG A 66 12.64 4.64 -10.23
C ARG A 66 12.71 3.75 -8.98
N THR A 67 11.70 3.84 -8.12
CA THR A 67 11.61 3.01 -6.91
C THR A 67 11.46 1.53 -7.24
N ALA A 68 10.64 1.17 -8.23
CA ALA A 68 10.49 -0.22 -8.64
C ALA A 68 11.80 -0.81 -9.17
N GLY A 69 12.55 -0.05 -9.96
CA GLY A 69 13.87 -0.44 -10.45
C GLY A 69 14.88 -0.65 -9.32
N ASP A 70 14.92 0.25 -8.34
CA ASP A 70 15.78 0.14 -7.17
C ASP A 70 15.42 -1.07 -6.28
N ILE A 71 14.12 -1.31 -6.07
CA ILE A 71 13.66 -2.50 -5.33
C ILE A 71 14.03 -3.78 -6.07
N ALA A 72 13.81 -3.85 -7.39
CA ALA A 72 14.17 -5.01 -8.18
C ALA A 72 15.69 -5.30 -8.10
N ALA A 73 16.52 -4.26 -8.21
CA ALA A 73 17.98 -4.39 -8.12
C ALA A 73 18.44 -4.86 -6.74
N THR A 74 17.79 -4.39 -5.66
CA THR A 74 18.23 -4.70 -4.28
C THR A 74 17.67 -6.00 -3.74
N THR A 75 16.53 -6.48 -4.25
CA THR A 75 15.86 -7.71 -3.77
C THR A 75 16.02 -8.90 -4.73
N GLY A 76 16.43 -8.66 -5.98
CA GLY A 76 16.44 -9.66 -7.04
C GLY A 76 15.04 -10.05 -7.53
N ASN A 77 13.98 -9.34 -7.12
CA ASN A 77 12.61 -9.63 -7.50
C ASN A 77 12.13 -8.64 -8.58
N ASP A 78 11.99 -9.10 -9.79
CA ASP A 78 11.53 -8.34 -10.95
C ASP A 78 10.00 -8.16 -11.03
N ARG A 79 9.26 -8.74 -10.08
CA ARG A 79 7.79 -8.68 -10.02
C ARG A 79 7.29 -7.46 -9.27
N VAL A 80 7.99 -6.34 -9.40
CA VAL A 80 7.57 -5.04 -8.87
C VAL A 80 7.02 -4.20 -10.02
N ARG A 81 5.77 -3.75 -9.89
CA ARG A 81 5.06 -2.99 -10.92
C ARG A 81 4.61 -1.65 -10.36
N VAL A 82 4.37 -0.71 -11.25
CA VAL A 82 3.85 0.62 -10.91
C VAL A 82 2.49 0.81 -11.58
N ALA A 83 1.56 1.38 -10.82
CA ALA A 83 0.25 1.74 -11.36
C ALA A 83 -0.15 3.16 -10.88
N PRO A 84 -0.74 3.98 -11.76
CA PRO A 84 -1.19 5.30 -11.40
C PRO A 84 -2.38 5.22 -10.43
N LEU A 85 -2.31 6.01 -9.34
CA LEU A 85 -3.39 6.13 -8.38
C LEU A 85 -3.32 7.47 -7.68
N ASP A 86 -4.35 8.30 -7.84
CA ASP A 86 -4.63 9.46 -7.00
C ASP A 86 -5.82 9.16 -6.08
N LEU A 87 -5.56 9.07 -4.78
CA LEU A 87 -6.59 8.78 -3.78
C LEU A 87 -7.56 9.96 -3.55
N ALA A 88 -7.17 11.18 -3.92
CA ALA A 88 -8.06 12.34 -3.86
C ALA A 88 -8.99 12.43 -5.07
N ASP A 89 -8.74 11.66 -6.13
CA ASP A 89 -9.55 11.60 -7.34
C ASP A 89 -10.34 10.27 -7.41
N ARG A 90 -11.66 10.37 -7.30
CA ARG A 90 -12.56 9.22 -7.35
C ARG A 90 -12.51 8.47 -8.68
N ALA A 91 -12.31 9.19 -9.80
CA ALA A 91 -12.20 8.56 -11.12
C ALA A 91 -10.90 7.77 -11.24
N SER A 92 -9.80 8.28 -10.67
CA SER A 92 -8.53 7.56 -10.58
C SER A 92 -8.66 6.27 -9.77
N VAL A 93 -9.31 6.34 -8.60
CA VAL A 93 -9.57 5.14 -7.78
C VAL A 93 -10.42 4.13 -8.53
N ALA A 94 -11.51 4.56 -9.18
CA ALA A 94 -12.37 3.68 -9.95
C ALA A 94 -11.64 3.01 -11.12
N SER A 95 -10.81 3.76 -11.84
CA SER A 95 -9.99 3.24 -12.95
C SER A 95 -8.97 2.22 -12.47
N PHE A 96 -8.29 2.49 -11.34
CA PHE A 96 -7.36 1.54 -10.72
C PHE A 96 -8.03 0.22 -10.34
N VAL A 97 -9.21 0.32 -9.69
CA VAL A 97 -10.02 -0.86 -9.30
C VAL A 97 -10.46 -1.65 -10.52
N ALA A 98 -10.95 -0.98 -11.57
CA ALA A 98 -11.40 -1.63 -12.79
C ALA A 98 -10.28 -2.34 -13.55
N ALA A 99 -9.04 -1.83 -13.47
CA ALA A 99 -7.86 -2.43 -14.10
C ALA A 99 -7.26 -3.60 -13.29
N TRP A 100 -7.71 -3.81 -12.06
CA TRP A 100 -7.18 -4.91 -11.24
C TRP A 100 -7.80 -6.24 -11.61
N GLU A 101 -6.94 -7.22 -11.90
CA GLU A 101 -7.37 -8.58 -12.23
C GLU A 101 -6.82 -9.61 -11.24
N GLY A 102 -7.65 -10.60 -10.92
CA GLY A 102 -7.30 -11.74 -10.08
C GLY A 102 -7.20 -11.42 -8.57
N PRO A 103 -6.71 -12.38 -7.77
CA PRO A 103 -6.69 -12.25 -6.31
C PRO A 103 -5.71 -11.18 -5.82
N LEU A 104 -6.06 -10.53 -4.71
CA LEU A 104 -5.21 -9.60 -3.97
C LEU A 104 -5.03 -10.12 -2.54
N HIS A 105 -3.80 -10.40 -2.14
CA HIS A 105 -3.50 -11.00 -0.84
C HIS A 105 -3.17 -9.97 0.24
N ILE A 106 -2.52 -8.86 -0.15
CA ILE A 106 -2.06 -7.83 0.79
C ILE A 106 -2.40 -6.45 0.22
N LEU A 107 -3.17 -5.67 0.96
CA LEU A 107 -3.44 -4.26 0.66
C LEU A 107 -2.86 -3.38 1.77
N VAL A 108 -1.82 -2.61 1.45
CA VAL A 108 -1.23 -1.65 2.38
C VAL A 108 -1.69 -0.24 2.02
N ASN A 109 -2.63 0.29 2.78
CA ASN A 109 -3.12 1.66 2.70
C ASN A 109 -2.13 2.59 3.41
N ASN A 110 -1.01 2.88 2.75
CA ASN A 110 0.12 3.61 3.33
C ASN A 110 0.15 5.09 2.90
N ALA A 111 -0.32 5.43 1.69
CA ALA A 111 -0.30 6.82 1.24
C ALA A 111 -1.00 7.74 2.24
N GLY A 112 -0.46 8.94 2.39
CA GLY A 112 -1.05 9.96 3.24
C GLY A 112 -0.41 11.32 3.01
N VAL A 113 -1.19 12.35 3.29
CA VAL A 113 -0.75 13.74 3.34
C VAL A 113 -1.01 14.27 4.74
N MET A 114 -0.09 15.07 5.26
CA MET A 114 -0.19 15.62 6.61
C MET A 114 0.37 17.04 6.63
N ALA A 115 -0.19 17.87 7.51
CA ALA A 115 0.25 19.25 7.71
C ALA A 115 0.27 20.09 6.41
N SER A 116 -0.57 19.75 5.43
CA SER A 116 -0.77 20.57 4.24
C SER A 116 -1.58 21.82 4.59
N PRO A 117 -1.42 22.92 3.84
CA PRO A 117 -2.38 24.03 3.89
C PRO A 117 -3.81 23.54 3.68
N GLU A 118 -4.80 24.31 4.14
CA GLU A 118 -6.20 23.97 3.88
C GLU A 118 -6.42 23.92 2.37
N MET A 119 -6.72 22.71 1.89
CA MET A 119 -7.00 22.42 0.49
C MET A 119 -8.25 21.55 0.40
N ARG A 120 -9.00 21.71 -0.69
CA ARG A 120 -10.20 20.90 -0.96
C ARG A 120 -10.11 20.27 -2.34
N THR A 121 -10.72 19.10 -2.47
CA THR A 121 -10.94 18.49 -3.78
C THR A 121 -12.01 19.29 -4.57
N PRO A 122 -12.16 19.06 -5.88
CA PRO A 122 -13.23 19.68 -6.66
C PRO A 122 -14.64 19.45 -6.09
N GLU A 123 -14.86 18.33 -5.38
CA GLU A 123 -16.12 17.99 -4.73
C GLU A 123 -16.29 18.65 -3.34
N GLY A 124 -15.30 19.43 -2.89
CA GLY A 124 -15.34 20.16 -1.63
C GLY A 124 -14.83 19.38 -0.40
N TRP A 125 -14.32 18.15 -0.56
CA TRP A 125 -13.74 17.39 0.54
C TRP A 125 -12.41 18.00 1.00
N GLU A 126 -12.17 18.01 2.31
CA GLU A 126 -10.86 18.38 2.84
C GLU A 126 -9.81 17.37 2.34
N MET A 127 -8.63 17.88 1.90
CA MET A 127 -7.65 17.10 1.15
C MET A 127 -7.06 15.94 1.95
N GLN A 128 -6.80 16.14 3.25
CA GLN A 128 -6.26 15.05 4.10
C GLN A 128 -7.30 13.98 4.33
N PHE A 129 -8.56 14.38 4.58
CA PHE A 129 -9.67 13.42 4.69
C PHE A 129 -9.88 12.65 3.38
N ALA A 130 -9.91 13.36 2.24
CA ALA A 130 -10.08 12.74 0.93
C ALA A 130 -8.98 11.71 0.64
N THR A 131 -7.71 12.06 0.86
CA THR A 131 -6.58 11.19 0.56
C THR A 131 -6.43 10.07 1.59
N ASN A 132 -6.38 10.45 2.91
CA ASN A 132 -5.97 9.51 3.95
C ASN A 132 -7.08 8.54 4.36
N HIS A 133 -8.34 8.94 4.17
CA HIS A 133 -9.48 8.12 4.60
C HIS A 133 -10.38 7.71 3.43
N PHE A 134 -11.00 8.67 2.77
CA PHE A 134 -12.05 8.38 1.80
C PHE A 134 -11.54 7.62 0.57
N GLY A 135 -10.39 8.02 0.02
CA GLY A 135 -9.77 7.34 -1.12
C GLY A 135 -9.38 5.89 -0.79
N HIS A 136 -8.80 5.65 0.37
CA HIS A 136 -8.47 4.29 0.83
C HIS A 136 -9.72 3.45 1.10
N PHE A 137 -10.77 4.05 1.66
CA PHE A 137 -12.05 3.35 1.83
C PHE A 137 -12.65 2.93 0.49
N ALA A 138 -12.68 3.85 -0.50
CA ALA A 138 -13.16 3.55 -1.85
C ALA A 138 -12.29 2.47 -2.53
N LEU A 139 -10.97 2.55 -2.39
CA LEU A 139 -10.04 1.55 -2.93
C LEU A 139 -10.28 0.17 -2.31
N ALA A 140 -10.32 0.07 -0.97
CA ALA A 140 -10.50 -1.20 -0.28
C ALA A 140 -11.86 -1.84 -0.58
N THR A 141 -12.93 -1.05 -0.61
CA THR A 141 -14.27 -1.55 -0.96
C THR A 141 -14.38 -1.94 -2.43
N GLY A 142 -13.76 -1.18 -3.33
CA GLY A 142 -13.70 -1.51 -4.75
C GLY A 142 -12.92 -2.81 -5.03
N LEU A 143 -11.83 -3.06 -4.29
CA LEU A 143 -11.02 -4.26 -4.40
C LEU A 143 -11.55 -5.45 -3.57
N HIS A 144 -12.72 -5.32 -2.94
CA HIS A 144 -13.26 -6.35 -2.05
C HIS A 144 -13.34 -7.74 -2.72
N ARG A 145 -13.76 -7.81 -3.99
CA ARG A 145 -13.84 -9.08 -4.72
C ARG A 145 -12.46 -9.72 -4.90
N ALA A 146 -11.44 -8.93 -5.19
CA ALA A 146 -10.08 -9.42 -5.34
C ALA A 146 -9.49 -9.91 -3.99
N LEU A 147 -9.79 -9.20 -2.90
CA LEU A 147 -9.41 -9.60 -1.54
C LEU A 147 -10.13 -10.90 -1.13
N ALA A 148 -11.43 -11.01 -1.39
CA ALA A 148 -12.19 -12.21 -1.10
C ALA A 148 -11.70 -13.44 -1.90
N ALA A 149 -11.34 -13.23 -3.17
CA ALA A 149 -10.81 -14.27 -4.04
C ALA A 149 -9.45 -14.84 -3.60
N ALA A 150 -8.70 -14.11 -2.77
CA ALA A 150 -7.42 -14.58 -2.23
C ALA A 150 -7.58 -15.56 -1.05
N GLY A 151 -8.78 -15.70 -0.48
CA GLY A 151 -9.07 -16.55 0.68
C GLY A 151 -8.55 -15.98 2.00
N GLU A 152 -7.24 -15.77 2.10
CA GLU A 152 -6.57 -15.24 3.30
C GLU A 152 -5.93 -13.88 3.05
N ALA A 153 -6.74 -12.89 2.65
CA ALA A 153 -6.24 -11.54 2.44
C ALA A 153 -6.02 -10.77 3.74
N ARG A 154 -5.10 -9.83 3.70
CA ARG A 154 -4.85 -8.86 4.76
C ARG A 154 -4.93 -7.45 4.20
N SER A 155 -5.70 -6.58 4.85
CA SER A 155 -5.69 -5.15 4.60
C SER A 155 -5.21 -4.44 5.85
N CYS A 156 -4.19 -3.62 5.71
CA CYS A 156 -3.66 -2.81 6.80
C CYS A 156 -3.62 -1.34 6.40
N ARG A 157 -3.63 -0.47 7.39
CA ARG A 157 -3.47 0.97 7.25
C ARG A 157 -2.27 1.41 8.06
N SER A 158 -1.35 2.15 7.42
CA SER A 158 -0.32 2.87 8.15
C SER A 158 -0.99 3.98 8.95
N ALA A 159 -0.77 4.01 10.26
CA ALA A 159 -1.12 5.17 11.04
C ALA A 159 -0.02 6.23 10.86
N PRO A 160 -0.37 7.52 10.65
CA PRO A 160 0.62 8.57 10.78
C PRO A 160 1.20 8.54 12.20
N PRO A 161 2.46 8.93 12.41
CA PRO A 161 2.99 9.06 13.75
C PRO A 161 2.07 9.98 14.56
N ALA A 162 1.80 9.59 15.81
CA ALA A 162 1.09 10.47 16.73
C ALA A 162 1.96 11.73 16.91
N ILE A 163 1.35 12.91 16.71
CA ILE A 163 1.98 14.20 16.98
C ILE A 163 1.97 14.42 18.48
#